data_4bf5d140ea1700be4865f7e94181ad2d
#
_entry.id   4bf5d140ea1700be4865f7e94181ad2d
#
_cell.length_a   1.000
_cell.length_b   1.000
_cell.length_c   1.000
_cell.angle_alpha   90.00
_cell.angle_beta   90.00
_cell.angle_gamma   90.00
#
_symmetry.space_group_name_H-M   'P 1'
#
loop_
_entity.id
_entity.type
_entity.pdbx_description
1 polymer ?
#
loop_
_entity_poly.entity_id
_entity_poly.type
_entity_poly.pdbx_seq_one_letter_code
_entity_poly.pdbx_strand_id
1 'polypeptide(L)'
;ERLALQSDLAWVGQYNGAITGDVSARMVDAIKEFQKSRGGKPTGVLNPQERGVLADTARRKQESVGWKIQTDPGSGVRLGLPTKLVPQQASDANGTKWTSPTGTIQIQLARRKEANPAMAKLAEREKKEPGRTIDYSVVKPDFFVLSGGQGLKKFYMRGTFKGDEVRILTIMYDQATENTVEPVV
;
A
#
# COMPACT_ATOMS: atom_id res chain seq x y z
N GLU A 1 -16.48 -10.72 3.28
CA GLU A 1 -15.74 -11.95 2.97
C GLU A 1 -14.77 -11.75 1.79
N ARG A 2 -15.22 -11.22 0.62
CA ARG A 2 -14.38 -11.02 -0.57
C ARG A 2 -13.25 -10.00 -0.39
N LEU A 3 -13.51 -8.92 0.34
CA LEU A 3 -12.46 -7.94 0.69
C LEU A 3 -11.33 -8.60 1.50
N ALA A 4 -11.69 -9.45 2.48
CA ALA A 4 -10.71 -10.19 3.27
C ALA A 4 -9.91 -11.17 2.38
N LEU A 5 -10.58 -11.83 1.44
CA LEU A 5 -9.92 -12.75 0.50
C LEU A 5 -8.92 -12.02 -0.40
N GLN A 6 -9.30 -10.88 -0.98
CA GLN A 6 -8.38 -10.06 -1.78
C GLN A 6 -7.19 -9.55 -0.97
N SER A 7 -7.46 -9.10 0.28
CA SER A 7 -6.40 -8.68 1.20
C SER A 7 -5.44 -9.82 1.52
N ASP A 8 -5.94 -11.00 1.85
CA ASP A 8 -5.10 -12.15 2.17
C ASP A 8 -4.25 -12.58 0.97
N LEU A 9 -4.83 -12.57 -0.25
CA LEU A 9 -4.10 -12.85 -1.50
C LEU A 9 -3.00 -11.81 -1.77
N ALA A 10 -3.26 -10.53 -1.48
CA ALA A 10 -2.25 -9.47 -1.55
C ALA A 10 -1.11 -9.72 -0.55
N TRP A 11 -1.44 -10.03 0.70
CA TRP A 11 -0.45 -10.33 1.73
C TRP A 11 0.45 -11.53 1.41
N VAL A 12 -0.04 -12.51 0.68
CA VAL A 12 0.79 -13.65 0.23
C VAL A 12 1.51 -13.39 -1.09
N GLY A 13 1.37 -12.19 -1.67
CA GLY A 13 2.06 -11.78 -2.90
C GLY A 13 1.46 -12.33 -4.19
N GLN A 14 0.21 -12.81 -4.16
CA GLN A 14 -0.48 -13.37 -5.33
C GLN A 14 -1.44 -12.39 -6.00
N TYR A 15 -1.78 -11.28 -5.35
CA TYR A 15 -2.74 -10.29 -5.84
C TYR A 15 -2.18 -8.87 -5.74
N ASN A 16 -2.19 -8.15 -6.85
CA ASN A 16 -1.75 -6.75 -6.95
C ASN A 16 -2.83 -5.81 -7.51
N GLY A 17 -4.09 -6.18 -7.35
CA GLY A 17 -5.24 -5.38 -7.79
C GLY A 17 -5.84 -4.54 -6.66
N ALA A 18 -6.80 -3.71 -7.03
CA ALA A 18 -7.58 -2.95 -6.05
C ALA A 18 -8.41 -3.88 -5.15
N ILE A 19 -8.44 -3.61 -3.86
CA ILE A 19 -9.23 -4.35 -2.87
C ILE A 19 -10.63 -3.71 -2.84
N THR A 20 -11.52 -4.20 -3.70
CA THR A 20 -12.87 -3.67 -3.89
C THR A 20 -13.98 -4.62 -3.45
N GLY A 21 -13.66 -5.89 -3.27
CA GLY A 21 -14.63 -6.96 -3.04
C GLY A 21 -15.24 -7.53 -4.33
N ASP A 22 -14.87 -6.98 -5.49
CA ASP A 22 -15.35 -7.47 -6.78
C ASP A 22 -14.60 -8.73 -7.22
N VAL A 23 -15.33 -9.64 -7.86
CA VAL A 23 -14.71 -10.81 -8.49
C VAL A 23 -14.22 -10.39 -9.88
N SER A 24 -12.91 -10.45 -10.08
CA SER A 24 -12.27 -10.15 -11.35
C SER A 24 -11.45 -11.35 -11.84
N ALA A 25 -11.13 -11.39 -13.13
CA ALA A 25 -10.22 -12.40 -13.69
C ALA A 25 -8.89 -12.41 -12.92
N ARG A 26 -8.35 -11.24 -12.57
CA ARG A 26 -7.12 -11.10 -11.77
C ARG A 26 -7.23 -11.77 -10.40
N MET A 27 -8.38 -11.66 -9.72
CA MET A 27 -8.62 -12.34 -8.45
C MET A 27 -8.66 -13.86 -8.62
N VAL A 28 -9.33 -14.35 -9.66
CA VAL A 28 -9.38 -15.79 -9.98
C VAL A 28 -7.99 -16.32 -10.31
N ASP A 29 -7.19 -15.61 -11.07
CA ASP A 29 -5.82 -15.99 -11.40
C ASP A 29 -4.91 -15.98 -10.15
N ALA A 30 -5.08 -15.02 -9.26
CA ALA A 30 -4.37 -14.99 -7.96
C ALA A 30 -4.69 -16.23 -7.10
N ILE A 31 -5.96 -16.67 -7.09
CA ILE A 31 -6.36 -17.90 -6.39
C ILE A 31 -5.67 -19.12 -7.04
N LYS A 32 -5.67 -19.21 -8.38
CA LYS A 32 -5.00 -20.30 -9.08
C LYS A 32 -3.50 -20.36 -8.78
N GLU A 33 -2.82 -19.22 -8.77
CA GLU A 33 -1.40 -19.16 -8.43
C GLU A 33 -1.13 -19.55 -6.98
N PHE A 34 -1.99 -19.12 -6.04
CA PHE A 34 -1.91 -19.60 -4.67
C PHE A 34 -2.07 -21.12 -4.58
N GLN A 35 -3.08 -21.70 -5.26
CA GLN A 35 -3.30 -23.16 -5.29
C GLN A 35 -2.09 -23.90 -5.87
N LYS A 36 -1.53 -23.44 -6.99
CA LYS A 36 -0.30 -24.01 -7.59
C LYS A 36 0.88 -23.96 -6.63
N SER A 37 1.08 -22.85 -5.96
CA SER A 37 2.19 -22.66 -4.99
C SER A 37 2.12 -23.66 -3.82
N ARG A 38 0.94 -24.25 -3.59
CA ARG A 38 0.69 -25.28 -2.58
C ARG A 38 0.62 -26.71 -3.14
N GLY A 39 0.89 -26.88 -4.43
CA GLY A 39 0.80 -28.19 -5.10
C GLY A 39 -0.65 -28.65 -5.35
N GLY A 40 -1.63 -27.75 -5.20
CA GLY A 40 -3.04 -28.00 -5.45
C GLY A 40 -3.45 -27.81 -6.91
N LYS A 41 -4.66 -28.27 -7.26
CA LYS A 41 -5.26 -28.02 -8.57
C LYS A 41 -5.68 -26.54 -8.69
N PRO A 42 -5.31 -25.83 -9.77
CA PRO A 42 -5.64 -24.41 -9.94
C PRO A 42 -7.09 -24.22 -10.43
N THR A 43 -8.05 -24.46 -9.57
CA THR A 43 -9.49 -24.36 -9.88
C THR A 43 -9.98 -22.91 -9.96
N GLY A 44 -9.30 -21.97 -9.31
CA GLY A 44 -9.72 -20.58 -9.16
C GLY A 44 -10.82 -20.36 -8.11
N VAL A 45 -11.17 -21.41 -7.36
CA VAL A 45 -12.12 -21.37 -6.23
C VAL A 45 -11.49 -22.07 -5.04
N LEU A 46 -11.39 -21.38 -3.91
CA LEU A 46 -10.83 -21.96 -2.68
C LEU A 46 -11.88 -22.83 -1.97
N ASN A 47 -11.50 -24.02 -1.59
CA ASN A 47 -12.27 -24.80 -0.62
C ASN A 47 -12.01 -24.25 0.82
N PRO A 48 -12.80 -24.67 1.82
CA PRO A 48 -12.64 -24.18 3.19
C PRO A 48 -11.25 -24.38 3.79
N GLN A 49 -10.60 -25.49 3.48
CA GLN A 49 -9.26 -25.79 3.96
C GLN A 49 -8.22 -24.86 3.31
N GLU A 50 -8.26 -24.67 2.01
CA GLU A 50 -7.40 -23.75 1.27
C GLU A 50 -7.61 -22.30 1.76
N ARG A 51 -8.86 -21.92 2.02
CA ARG A 51 -9.21 -20.59 2.58
C ARG A 51 -8.58 -20.38 3.95
N GLY A 52 -8.60 -21.39 4.81
CA GLY A 52 -7.95 -21.37 6.13
C GLY A 52 -6.43 -21.22 6.02
N VAL A 53 -5.79 -21.99 5.15
CA VAL A 53 -4.33 -21.93 4.91
C VAL A 53 -3.92 -20.55 4.38
N LEU A 54 -4.70 -19.96 3.46
CA LEU A 54 -4.46 -18.63 2.94
C LEU A 54 -4.54 -17.57 4.07
N ALA A 55 -5.60 -17.59 4.86
CA ALA A 55 -5.79 -16.65 5.97
C ALA A 55 -4.66 -16.75 7.01
N ASP A 56 -4.26 -17.97 7.39
CA ASP A 56 -3.16 -18.19 8.33
C ASP A 56 -1.81 -17.72 7.77
N THR A 57 -1.58 -17.92 6.47
CA THR A 57 -0.34 -17.46 5.83
C THR A 57 -0.29 -15.93 5.79
N ALA A 58 -1.39 -15.28 5.43
CA ALA A 58 -1.51 -13.82 5.44
C ALA A 58 -1.30 -13.25 6.85
N ARG A 59 -1.95 -13.84 7.87
CA ARG A 59 -1.81 -13.44 9.27
C ARG A 59 -0.37 -13.52 9.75
N ARG A 60 0.34 -14.62 9.46
CA ARG A 60 1.77 -14.76 9.83
C ARG A 60 2.64 -13.69 9.19
N LYS A 61 2.39 -13.33 7.94
CA LYS A 61 3.09 -12.22 7.28
C LYS A 61 2.80 -10.88 7.94
N GLN A 62 1.54 -10.60 8.27
CA GLN A 62 1.16 -9.39 9.03
C GLN A 62 1.85 -9.33 10.39
N GLU A 63 1.85 -10.42 11.14
CA GLU A 63 2.53 -10.53 12.44
C GLU A 63 4.06 -10.34 12.32
N SER A 64 4.66 -10.84 11.26
CA SER A 64 6.11 -10.73 11.03
C SER A 64 6.57 -9.28 10.88
N VAL A 65 5.77 -8.43 10.25
CA VAL A 65 6.04 -6.99 10.08
C VAL A 65 5.42 -6.11 11.18
N GLY A 66 4.67 -6.71 12.11
CA GLY A 66 3.96 -5.98 13.16
C GLY A 66 2.85 -5.09 12.63
N TRP A 67 2.05 -5.61 11.67
CA TRP A 67 0.96 -4.86 11.06
C TRP A 67 -0.08 -4.42 12.08
N LYS A 68 -0.35 -3.13 12.15
CA LYS A 68 -1.36 -2.55 13.02
C LYS A 68 -2.11 -1.42 12.31
N ILE A 69 -3.43 -1.41 12.46
CA ILE A 69 -4.24 -0.26 12.07
C ILE A 69 -4.11 0.80 13.16
N GLN A 70 -3.66 1.98 12.78
CA GLN A 70 -3.51 3.12 13.68
C GLN A 70 -4.26 4.33 13.13
N THR A 71 -4.63 5.24 14.02
CA THR A 71 -5.16 6.57 13.65
C THR A 71 -4.04 7.58 13.86
N ASP A 72 -3.68 8.29 12.79
CA ASP A 72 -2.73 9.40 12.91
C ASP A 72 -3.35 10.54 13.73
N PRO A 73 -2.75 10.93 14.88
CA PRO A 73 -3.34 11.92 15.76
C PRO A 73 -3.52 13.29 15.08
N GLY A 74 -2.61 13.63 14.18
CA GLY A 74 -2.60 14.92 13.52
C GLY A 74 -3.69 15.09 12.46
N SER A 75 -4.04 14.01 11.74
CA SER A 75 -4.98 14.08 10.61
C SER A 75 -6.29 13.31 10.84
N GLY A 76 -6.33 12.43 11.86
CA GLY A 76 -7.43 11.49 12.06
C GLY A 76 -7.52 10.40 10.99
N VAL A 77 -6.53 10.27 10.11
CA VAL A 77 -6.48 9.21 9.09
C VAL A 77 -6.19 7.87 9.75
N ARG A 78 -6.99 6.87 9.42
CA ARG A 78 -6.72 5.48 9.79
C ARG A 78 -5.91 4.82 8.68
N LEU A 79 -4.75 4.27 9.03
CA LEU A 79 -3.88 3.56 8.10
C LEU A 79 -3.25 2.34 8.78
N GLY A 80 -2.92 1.34 7.96
CA GLY A 80 -2.13 0.21 8.40
C GLY A 80 -0.65 0.56 8.39
N LEU A 81 0.08 0.14 9.43
CA LEU A 81 1.52 0.38 9.54
C LEU A 81 2.25 -0.91 9.93
N PRO A 82 3.37 -1.23 9.26
CA PRO A 82 4.25 -2.32 9.62
C PRO A 82 5.18 -1.86 10.77
N THR A 83 4.66 -1.81 11.99
CA THR A 83 5.32 -1.15 13.13
C THR A 83 6.68 -1.71 13.51
N LYS A 84 6.98 -2.97 13.16
CA LYS A 84 8.31 -3.54 13.36
C LYS A 84 9.31 -3.05 12.31
N LEU A 85 8.85 -2.70 11.12
CA LEU A 85 9.72 -2.19 10.04
C LEU A 85 9.99 -0.70 10.20
N VAL A 86 9.00 0.06 10.67
CA VAL A 86 9.08 1.53 10.84
C VAL A 86 8.73 1.95 12.28
N PRO A 87 9.55 1.55 13.26
CA PRO A 87 9.27 1.81 14.68
C PRO A 87 9.44 3.26 15.10
N GLN A 88 10.16 4.08 14.31
CA GLN A 88 10.42 5.48 14.63
C GLN A 88 9.33 6.37 14.05
N GLN A 89 8.79 7.27 14.85
CA GLN A 89 7.75 8.22 14.45
C GLN A 89 8.15 9.64 14.80
N ALA A 90 7.92 10.57 13.87
CA ALA A 90 8.02 12.00 14.08
C ALA A 90 6.79 12.68 13.46
N SER A 91 6.26 13.70 14.16
CA SER A 91 5.09 14.46 13.71
C SER A 91 5.35 15.95 13.82
N ASP A 92 4.86 16.71 12.86
CA ASP A 92 4.86 18.18 12.86
C ASP A 92 3.54 18.74 12.30
N ALA A 93 3.48 20.04 12.06
CA ALA A 93 2.31 20.71 11.50
C ALA A 93 1.94 20.22 10.09
N ASN A 94 2.91 19.68 9.33
CA ASN A 94 2.76 19.25 7.94
C ASN A 94 2.41 17.77 7.80
N GLY A 95 2.52 16.98 8.87
CA GLY A 95 2.16 15.58 8.85
C GLY A 95 2.95 14.70 9.80
N THR A 96 2.91 13.40 9.52
CA THR A 96 3.58 12.37 10.31
C THR A 96 4.44 11.49 9.43
N LYS A 97 5.59 11.10 9.93
CA LYS A 97 6.59 10.28 9.27
C LYS A 97 6.97 9.10 10.16
N TRP A 98 6.98 7.91 9.56
CA TRP A 98 7.45 6.68 10.20
C TRP A 98 8.65 6.16 9.43
N THR A 99 9.71 5.77 10.13
CA THR A 99 10.97 5.36 9.50
C THR A 99 11.53 4.09 10.13
N SER A 100 12.21 3.29 9.29
CA SER A 100 13.07 2.21 9.77
C SER A 100 14.33 2.78 10.42
N PRO A 101 14.97 2.02 11.33
CA PRO A 101 16.19 2.49 12.02
C PRO A 101 17.32 2.87 11.08
N THR A 102 17.43 2.20 9.94
CA THR A 102 18.44 2.44 8.89
C THR A 102 18.00 3.45 7.82
N GLY A 103 16.76 3.95 7.86
CA GLY A 103 16.21 4.84 6.85
C GLY A 103 15.91 4.18 5.50
N THR A 104 15.97 2.83 5.42
CA THR A 104 15.70 2.07 4.18
C THR A 104 14.22 2.04 3.84
N ILE A 105 13.33 2.22 4.82
CA ILE A 105 11.88 2.29 4.66
C ILE A 105 11.37 3.56 5.34
N GLN A 106 10.53 4.30 4.63
CA GLN A 106 9.91 5.53 5.12
C GLN A 106 8.46 5.57 4.66
N ILE A 107 7.55 5.83 5.61
CA ILE A 107 6.14 6.09 5.35
C ILE A 107 5.87 7.53 5.82
N GLN A 108 5.25 8.34 4.98
CA GLN A 108 4.93 9.73 5.29
C GLN A 108 3.47 10.01 4.95
N LEU A 109 2.74 10.58 5.89
CA LEU A 109 1.43 11.16 5.68
C LEU A 109 1.54 12.69 5.75
N ALA A 110 1.62 13.32 4.58
CA ALA A 110 1.69 14.78 4.47
C ALA A 110 0.28 15.39 4.41
N ARG A 111 0.12 16.57 5.01
CA ARG A 111 -1.10 17.38 4.99
C ARG A 111 -0.79 18.77 4.50
N ARG A 112 -1.64 19.29 3.64
CA ARG A 112 -1.54 20.69 3.19
C ARG A 112 -2.95 21.26 3.04
N LYS A 113 -3.16 22.49 3.55
CA LYS A 113 -4.35 23.25 3.19
C LYS A 113 -4.14 23.83 1.80
N GLU A 114 -5.02 23.47 0.89
CA GLU A 114 -4.96 23.94 -0.48
C GLU A 114 -6.39 24.04 -1.02
N ALA A 115 -6.82 25.25 -1.40
CA ALA A 115 -8.17 25.48 -1.91
C ALA A 115 -8.35 24.82 -3.28
N ASN A 116 -9.12 23.75 -3.32
CA ASN A 116 -9.59 23.05 -4.52
C ASN A 116 -8.58 22.91 -5.68
N PRO A 117 -7.35 22.41 -5.46
CA PRO A 117 -6.49 22.10 -6.59
C PRO A 117 -7.12 20.90 -7.33
N ALA A 118 -7.17 20.98 -8.67
CA ALA A 118 -7.55 19.80 -9.44
C ALA A 118 -6.60 18.65 -9.13
N MET A 119 -7.12 17.43 -8.86
CA MET A 119 -6.31 16.26 -8.53
C MET A 119 -5.22 15.99 -9.60
N ALA A 120 -5.54 16.28 -10.89
CA ALA A 120 -4.58 16.21 -11.98
C ALA A 120 -3.39 17.16 -11.80
N LYS A 121 -3.61 18.40 -11.32
CA LYS A 121 -2.52 19.36 -11.08
C LYS A 121 -1.62 18.91 -9.93
N LEU A 122 -2.21 18.33 -8.89
CA LEU A 122 -1.44 17.75 -7.78
C LEU A 122 -0.56 16.59 -8.27
N ALA A 123 -1.15 15.65 -9.01
CA ALA A 123 -0.42 14.52 -9.57
C ALA A 123 0.74 14.98 -10.49
N GLU A 124 0.50 15.97 -11.37
CA GLU A 124 1.55 16.51 -12.24
C GLU A 124 2.67 17.20 -11.46
N ARG A 125 2.35 17.88 -10.36
CA ARG A 125 3.37 18.47 -9.48
C ARG A 125 4.24 17.39 -8.84
N GLU A 126 3.62 16.34 -8.32
CA GLU A 126 4.34 15.22 -7.69
C GLU A 126 5.19 14.43 -8.71
N LYS A 127 4.74 14.29 -9.96
CA LYS A 127 5.52 13.65 -11.03
C LYS A 127 6.80 14.41 -11.38
N LYS A 128 6.79 15.74 -11.23
CA LYS A 128 7.91 16.62 -11.60
C LYS A 128 8.97 16.77 -10.52
N GLU A 129 8.83 16.08 -9.41
CA GLU A 129 9.85 16.09 -8.36
C GLU A 129 11.20 15.61 -8.91
N PRO A 130 12.30 16.34 -8.68
CA PRO A 130 13.61 15.99 -9.22
C PRO A 130 14.06 14.56 -8.89
N GLY A 131 14.57 13.85 -9.88
CA GLY A 131 15.05 12.47 -9.73
C GLY A 131 13.96 11.41 -9.66
N ARG A 132 12.70 11.80 -9.89
CA ARG A 132 11.56 10.87 -9.88
C ARG A 132 11.28 10.34 -11.29
N THR A 133 11.09 9.03 -11.40
CA THR A 133 10.60 8.33 -12.59
C THR A 133 9.26 7.70 -12.26
N ILE A 134 8.30 7.74 -13.18
CA ILE A 134 6.94 7.22 -12.97
C ILE A 134 6.76 5.95 -13.79
N ASP A 135 6.51 4.83 -13.10
CA ASP A 135 6.21 3.53 -13.72
C ASP A 135 4.70 3.29 -13.82
N TYR A 136 3.94 3.85 -12.87
CA TYR A 136 2.49 3.71 -12.82
C TYR A 136 1.82 5.02 -12.39
N SER A 137 0.73 5.37 -13.04
CA SER A 137 -0.04 6.59 -12.74
C SER A 137 -1.52 6.37 -12.98
N VAL A 138 -2.32 6.62 -11.96
CA VAL A 138 -3.79 6.73 -12.06
C VAL A 138 -4.21 8.04 -11.43
N VAL A 139 -5.04 8.81 -12.15
CA VAL A 139 -5.61 10.06 -11.67
C VAL A 139 -7.11 10.00 -11.84
N LYS A 140 -7.85 10.22 -10.76
CA LYS A 140 -9.32 10.30 -10.67
C LYS A 140 -9.71 11.65 -10.08
N PRO A 141 -10.98 12.06 -10.15
CA PRO A 141 -11.41 13.35 -9.58
C PRO A 141 -11.14 13.48 -8.07
N ASP A 142 -11.19 12.37 -7.33
CA ASP A 142 -11.10 12.29 -5.86
C ASP A 142 -9.79 11.74 -5.32
N PHE A 143 -8.95 11.13 -6.16
CA PHE A 143 -7.64 10.63 -5.78
C PHE A 143 -6.66 10.50 -6.94
N PHE A 144 -5.38 10.41 -6.62
CA PHE A 144 -4.37 9.89 -7.53
C PHE A 144 -3.52 8.81 -6.87
N VAL A 145 -2.95 7.93 -7.70
CA VAL A 145 -1.91 6.97 -7.31
C VAL A 145 -0.75 7.12 -8.28
N LEU A 146 0.45 7.23 -7.73
CA LEU A 146 1.70 7.24 -8.49
C LEU A 146 2.64 6.21 -7.88
N SER A 147 3.37 5.49 -8.69
CA SER A 147 4.51 4.70 -8.23
C SER A 147 5.65 4.73 -9.23
N GLY A 148 6.85 4.43 -8.76
CA GLY A 148 8.05 4.45 -9.58
C GLY A 148 9.32 4.49 -8.76
N GLY A 149 10.37 5.11 -9.33
CA GLY A 149 11.65 5.29 -8.70
C GLY A 149 11.94 6.73 -8.30
N GLN A 150 12.73 6.93 -7.27
CA GLN A 150 13.34 8.22 -6.89
C GLN A 150 14.77 7.99 -6.42
N GLY A 151 15.73 8.26 -7.29
CA GLY A 151 17.13 7.87 -7.06
C GLY A 151 17.27 6.34 -6.99
N LEU A 152 17.80 5.84 -5.86
CA LEU A 152 17.98 4.40 -5.61
C LEU A 152 16.80 3.77 -4.86
N LYS A 153 15.73 4.54 -4.61
CA LYS A 153 14.54 4.08 -3.87
C LYS A 153 13.37 3.87 -4.84
N LYS A 154 12.47 2.96 -4.46
CA LYS A 154 11.12 2.87 -5.02
C LYS A 154 10.15 3.68 -4.17
N PHE A 155 9.08 4.16 -4.77
CA PHE A 155 8.01 4.83 -4.06
C PHE A 155 6.62 4.40 -4.54
N TYR A 156 5.67 4.47 -3.62
CA TYR A 156 4.24 4.47 -3.85
C TYR A 156 3.64 5.70 -3.20
N MET A 157 2.75 6.38 -3.89
CA MET A 157 2.11 7.61 -3.41
C MET A 157 0.63 7.59 -3.70
N ARG A 158 -0.18 7.97 -2.73
CA ARG A 158 -1.62 8.17 -2.88
C ARG A 158 -2.02 9.54 -2.34
N GLY A 159 -2.63 10.35 -3.18
CA GLY A 159 -3.19 11.65 -2.80
C GLY A 159 -4.71 11.62 -2.77
N THR A 160 -5.31 12.26 -1.76
CA THR A 160 -6.76 12.42 -1.59
C THR A 160 -7.09 13.80 -1.05
N PHE A 161 -8.36 14.22 -1.17
CA PHE A 161 -8.90 15.39 -0.49
C PHE A 161 -9.79 15.01 0.68
N LYS A 162 -9.78 15.84 1.72
CA LYS A 162 -10.83 15.88 2.74
C LYS A 162 -11.13 17.33 3.07
N GLY A 163 -12.26 17.85 2.60
CA GLY A 163 -12.58 19.26 2.70
C GLY A 163 -11.59 20.12 1.90
N ASP A 164 -10.95 21.07 2.57
CA ASP A 164 -9.91 21.96 2.03
C ASP A 164 -8.48 21.43 2.27
N GLU A 165 -8.35 20.18 2.71
CA GLU A 165 -7.08 19.56 3.05
C GLU A 165 -6.70 18.50 2.03
N VAL A 166 -5.51 18.64 1.45
CA VAL A 166 -4.83 17.61 0.65
C VAL A 166 -4.06 16.69 1.59
N ARG A 167 -4.25 15.40 1.44
CA ARG A 167 -3.55 14.35 2.16
C ARG A 167 -2.79 13.45 1.19
N ILE A 168 -1.50 13.33 1.40
CA ILE A 168 -0.63 12.50 0.56
C ILE A 168 0.07 11.47 1.44
N LEU A 169 -0.24 10.20 1.21
CA LEU A 169 0.49 9.07 1.77
C LEU A 169 1.59 8.70 0.79
N THR A 170 2.83 8.68 1.25
CA THR A 170 4.00 8.26 0.47
C THR A 170 4.71 7.14 1.21
N ILE A 171 5.00 6.05 0.53
CA ILE A 171 5.85 4.97 0.99
C ILE A 171 7.09 4.97 0.12
N MET A 172 8.28 5.07 0.73
CA MET A 172 9.57 4.99 0.04
C MET A 172 10.41 3.87 0.66
N TYR A 173 11.06 3.10 -0.17
CA TYR A 173 11.90 2.00 0.29
C TYR A 173 13.05 1.71 -0.67
N ASP A 174 14.16 1.21 -0.12
CA ASP A 174 15.29 0.76 -0.93
C ASP A 174 14.91 -0.49 -1.72
N GLN A 175 15.38 -0.61 -2.96
CA GLN A 175 15.10 -1.78 -3.81
C GLN A 175 15.49 -3.10 -3.14
N ALA A 176 16.52 -3.11 -2.32
CA ALA A 176 16.94 -4.29 -1.57
C ALA A 176 15.89 -4.79 -0.55
N THR A 177 14.93 -3.93 -0.14
CA THR A 177 13.85 -4.27 0.80
C THR A 177 12.51 -4.56 0.12
N GLU A 178 12.47 -4.55 -1.21
CA GLU A 178 11.25 -4.68 -2.02
C GLU A 178 10.38 -5.88 -1.60
N ASN A 179 10.98 -7.07 -1.54
CA ASN A 179 10.24 -8.30 -1.19
C ASN A 179 9.57 -8.26 0.20
N THR A 180 10.09 -7.44 1.11
CA THR A 180 9.53 -7.26 2.44
C THR A 180 8.43 -6.20 2.46
N VAL A 181 8.54 -5.17 1.62
CA VAL A 181 7.68 -3.99 1.63
C VAL A 181 6.50 -4.12 0.66
N GLU A 182 6.68 -4.73 -0.50
CA GLU A 182 5.60 -4.88 -1.51
C GLU A 182 4.28 -5.42 -0.97
N PRO A 183 4.25 -6.45 -0.09
CA PRO A 183 2.98 -6.93 0.47
C PRO A 183 2.28 -5.92 1.37
N VAL A 184 2.97 -4.84 1.78
CA VAL A 184 2.49 -3.81 2.71
C VAL A 184 1.99 -2.57 1.95
N VAL A 185 2.46 -2.36 0.71
CA VAL A 185 2.13 -1.21 -0.16
C VAL A 185 0.80 -1.41 -0.85
#